data_c000ffc614fc5724a975d0fbcd3b8a23
#
_entry.id   c000ffc614fc5724a975d0fbcd3b8a23
#
_cell.length_a   1.000
_cell.length_b   1.000
_cell.length_c   1.000
_cell.angle_alpha   90.00
_cell.angle_beta   90.00
_cell.angle_gamma   90.00
#
_symmetry.space_group_name_H-M   'P 1'
#
loop_
_entity.id
_entity.type
_entity.pdbx_description
1 polymer ?
#
loop_
_entity_poly.entity_id
_entity_poly.type
_entity_poly.pdbx_seq_one_letter_code
_entity_poly.pdbx_strand_id
1 'polypeptide(L)'
;MLAERSGREVEGIDFGTNPCSEIILRPKQFCNLTEVVVRANDDLDSLSTKVKHATILGTIQSACTNFSYLDKDWKDNCEEERLLGVSFTGIYDNRLMSGKEGMPKLRWTLGKLKEVAQSTNLVWAERLGINPSKAITCCKPSGTTSCVAGTSSGMHPRYSMYYIRRARIDVKDPICQFMIDHDVPHEPCISTPDKTMIFSFPI
;
A
#
# COMPACT_ATOMS: atom_id res chain seq x y z
N MET A 1 1.34 5.68 24.04
CA MET A 1 1.04 6.70 23.01
C MET A 1 0.65 6.13 21.63
N LEU A 2 1.47 5.26 20.97
CA LEU A 2 1.08 4.65 19.69
C LEU A 2 -0.02 3.59 19.85
N ALA A 3 0.13 2.70 20.81
CA ALA A 3 -0.87 1.68 21.14
C ALA A 3 -2.20 2.29 21.55
N GLU A 4 -2.20 3.27 22.43
CA GLU A 4 -3.36 4.04 22.87
C GLU A 4 -4.16 4.63 21.69
N ARG A 5 -3.47 5.25 20.71
CA ARG A 5 -4.11 5.79 19.50
C ARG A 5 -4.73 4.73 18.61
N SER A 6 -4.20 3.52 18.62
CA SER A 6 -4.72 2.41 17.83
C SER A 6 -5.87 1.66 18.52
N GLY A 7 -6.12 1.91 19.82
CA GLY A 7 -7.06 1.16 20.64
C GLY A 7 -6.65 -0.31 20.83
N ARG A 8 -5.35 -0.61 20.67
CA ARG A 8 -4.78 -1.97 20.71
C ARG A 8 -3.83 -2.17 21.88
N GLU A 9 -3.96 -1.34 22.93
CA GLU A 9 -3.16 -1.48 24.14
C GLU A 9 -3.34 -2.86 24.77
N VAL A 10 -2.19 -3.52 24.98
CA VAL A 10 -2.09 -4.74 25.78
C VAL A 10 -0.99 -4.52 26.80
N GLU A 11 -1.29 -4.72 28.06
CA GLU A 11 -0.33 -4.52 29.16
C GLU A 11 0.93 -5.38 28.95
N GLY A 12 2.11 -4.77 29.10
CA GLY A 12 3.40 -5.44 28.95
C GLY A 12 3.88 -5.66 27.51
N ILE A 13 3.14 -5.20 26.50
CA ILE A 13 3.59 -5.27 25.10
C ILE A 13 4.17 -3.94 24.65
N ASP A 14 5.41 -3.98 24.18
CA ASP A 14 6.08 -2.84 23.55
C ASP A 14 5.72 -2.82 22.04
N PHE A 15 4.94 -1.83 21.63
CA PHE A 15 4.54 -1.64 20.25
C PHE A 15 5.60 -0.86 19.46
N GLY A 16 5.93 -1.35 18.28
CA GLY A 16 6.77 -0.68 17.30
C GLY A 16 6.02 -0.36 16.02
N THR A 17 6.76 -0.10 14.95
CA THR A 17 6.21 0.11 13.62
C THR A 17 6.96 -0.74 12.59
N ASN A 18 6.34 -0.95 11.43
CA ASN A 18 7.06 -1.42 10.25
C ASN A 18 8.04 -0.34 9.72
N PRO A 19 8.96 -0.66 8.78
CA PRO A 19 9.97 0.27 8.30
C PRO A 19 9.45 1.61 7.78
N CYS A 20 8.29 1.63 7.13
CA CYS A 20 7.67 2.86 6.62
C CYS A 20 6.78 3.58 7.64
N SER A 21 6.67 3.06 8.86
CA SER A 21 5.92 3.62 10.00
C SER A 21 4.41 3.81 9.78
N GLU A 22 3.82 3.16 8.77
CA GLU A 22 2.38 3.23 8.50
C GLU A 22 1.55 2.25 9.33
N ILE A 23 2.18 1.21 9.90
CA ILE A 23 1.50 0.18 10.68
C ILE A 23 2.12 0.09 12.08
N ILE A 24 1.27 0.12 13.09
CA ILE A 24 1.65 -0.17 14.48
C ILE A 24 1.60 -1.68 14.67
N LEU A 25 2.71 -2.28 15.10
CA LEU A 25 2.87 -3.72 15.26
C LEU A 25 3.27 -4.09 16.68
N ARG A 26 2.81 -5.24 17.14
CA ARG A 26 3.42 -5.97 18.25
C ARG A 26 4.71 -6.67 17.78
N PRO A 27 5.62 -7.07 18.70
CA PRO A 27 6.71 -7.98 18.34
C PRO A 27 6.16 -9.22 17.61
N LYS A 28 6.89 -9.73 16.63
CA LYS A 28 6.53 -10.94 15.87
C LYS A 28 5.13 -10.88 15.25
N GLN A 29 4.85 -9.82 14.47
CA GLN A 29 3.56 -9.63 13.83
C GLN A 29 3.71 -9.06 12.42
N PHE A 30 2.83 -9.48 11.51
CA PHE A 30 2.69 -8.98 10.16
C PHE A 30 1.42 -8.16 9.97
N CYS A 31 1.41 -7.31 8.95
CA CYS A 31 0.21 -6.67 8.42
C CYS A 31 0.02 -7.05 6.96
N ASN A 32 -1.23 -7.30 6.57
CA ASN A 32 -1.61 -7.67 5.21
C ASN A 32 -1.98 -6.42 4.45
N LEU A 33 -1.08 -6.00 3.53
CA LEU A 33 -1.20 -4.75 2.80
C LEU A 33 -1.93 -4.95 1.47
N THR A 34 -2.88 -4.08 1.19
CA THR A 34 -3.53 -3.94 -0.12
C THR A 34 -3.58 -2.47 -0.52
N GLU A 35 -3.60 -2.19 -1.82
CA GLU A 35 -3.55 -0.83 -2.31
C GLU A 35 -4.62 -0.59 -3.38
N VAL A 36 -5.44 0.42 -3.16
CA VAL A 36 -6.49 0.87 -4.07
C VAL A 36 -5.92 1.93 -5.00
N VAL A 37 -5.95 1.67 -6.29
CA VAL A 37 -5.53 2.63 -7.32
C VAL A 37 -6.67 3.61 -7.60
N VAL A 38 -6.45 4.87 -7.23
CA VAL A 38 -7.38 5.98 -7.49
C VAL A 38 -7.11 6.54 -8.88
N ARG A 39 -8.16 6.75 -9.65
CA ARG A 39 -8.13 7.34 -11.00
C ARG A 39 -8.84 8.69 -11.00
N ALA A 40 -8.52 9.52 -11.99
CA ALA A 40 -9.05 10.88 -12.11
C ALA A 40 -10.59 10.94 -12.13
N ASN A 41 -11.23 9.94 -12.71
CA ASN A 41 -12.68 9.82 -12.87
C ASN A 41 -13.37 8.98 -11.78
N ASP A 42 -12.65 8.53 -10.76
CA ASP A 42 -13.28 7.80 -9.64
C ASP A 42 -14.18 8.74 -8.82
N ASP A 43 -15.33 8.23 -8.47
CA ASP A 43 -16.29 8.78 -7.52
C ASP A 43 -16.39 7.91 -6.25
N LEU A 44 -17.31 8.24 -5.36
CA LEU A 44 -17.50 7.49 -4.12
C LEU A 44 -17.89 6.02 -4.38
N ASP A 45 -18.72 5.75 -5.39
CA ASP A 45 -19.25 4.41 -5.64
C ASP A 45 -18.16 3.50 -6.23
N SER A 46 -17.40 4.00 -7.20
CA SER A 46 -16.26 3.29 -7.77
C SER A 46 -15.16 3.05 -6.73
N LEU A 47 -14.84 4.05 -5.90
CA LEU A 47 -13.90 3.91 -4.80
C LEU A 47 -14.38 2.91 -3.74
N SER A 48 -15.67 2.93 -3.39
CA SER A 48 -16.26 1.96 -2.46
C SER A 48 -16.13 0.53 -2.97
N THR A 49 -16.37 0.32 -4.26
CA THR A 49 -16.21 -0.98 -4.91
C THR A 49 -14.75 -1.45 -4.86
N LYS A 50 -13.79 -0.58 -5.18
CA LYS A 50 -12.36 -0.88 -5.11
C LYS A 50 -11.90 -1.17 -3.67
N VAL A 51 -12.34 -0.38 -2.70
CA VAL A 51 -12.04 -0.61 -1.27
C VAL A 51 -12.60 -1.94 -0.80
N LYS A 52 -13.82 -2.29 -1.20
CA LYS A 52 -14.43 -3.59 -0.90
C LYS A 52 -13.55 -4.73 -1.43
N HIS A 53 -13.11 -4.70 -2.68
CA HIS A 53 -12.26 -5.74 -3.26
C HIS A 53 -10.90 -5.81 -2.56
N ALA A 54 -10.25 -4.67 -2.31
CA ALA A 54 -8.98 -4.62 -1.59
C ALA A 54 -9.10 -5.20 -0.17
N THR A 55 -10.19 -4.90 0.53
CA THR A 55 -10.46 -5.44 1.86
C THR A 55 -10.70 -6.94 1.84
N ILE A 56 -11.43 -7.46 0.86
CA ILE A 56 -11.63 -8.91 0.66
C ILE A 56 -10.30 -9.61 0.49
N LEU A 57 -9.47 -9.11 -0.44
CA LEU A 57 -8.13 -9.67 -0.70
C LEU A 57 -7.25 -9.66 0.55
N GLY A 58 -7.20 -8.54 1.29
CA GLY A 58 -6.47 -8.45 2.54
C GLY A 58 -6.97 -9.41 3.60
N THR A 59 -8.30 -9.57 3.73
CA THR A 59 -8.90 -10.51 4.69
C THR A 59 -8.56 -11.96 4.36
N ILE A 60 -8.62 -12.34 3.07
CA ILE A 60 -8.20 -13.67 2.63
C ILE A 60 -6.71 -13.89 2.88
N GLN A 61 -5.86 -12.90 2.56
CA GLN A 61 -4.43 -12.96 2.82
C GLN A 61 -4.13 -13.16 4.31
N SER A 62 -4.89 -12.52 5.19
CA SER A 62 -4.73 -12.65 6.64
C SER A 62 -5.00 -14.06 7.18
N ALA A 63 -5.71 -14.91 6.42
CA ALA A 63 -5.92 -16.31 6.75
C ALA A 63 -4.70 -17.19 6.42
N CYS A 64 -3.75 -16.71 5.63
CA CYS A 64 -2.53 -17.43 5.25
C CYS A 64 -1.48 -17.34 6.39
N THR A 65 -1.60 -18.16 7.42
CA THR A 65 -0.77 -18.15 8.63
C THR A 65 0.15 -19.38 8.77
N ASN A 66 0.43 -20.06 7.67
CA ASN A 66 1.42 -21.15 7.66
C ASN A 66 2.84 -20.61 7.54
N PHE A 67 3.44 -20.23 8.67
CA PHE A 67 4.79 -19.66 8.74
C PHE A 67 5.82 -20.75 9.10
N SER A 68 6.17 -21.60 8.14
CA SER A 68 7.01 -22.80 8.33
C SER A 68 8.40 -22.52 8.95
N TYR A 69 8.93 -21.30 8.82
CA TYR A 69 10.28 -20.94 9.28
C TYR A 69 10.28 -19.99 10.47
N LEU A 70 9.12 -19.66 11.03
CA LEU A 70 8.98 -18.75 12.16
C LEU A 70 8.48 -19.52 13.40
N ASP A 71 8.76 -18.97 14.57
CA ASP A 71 8.22 -19.53 15.80
C ASP A 71 6.69 -19.32 15.92
N LYS A 72 6.08 -20.03 16.88
CA LYS A 72 4.64 -20.04 17.06
C LYS A 72 4.05 -18.65 17.37
N ASP A 73 4.79 -17.79 18.05
CA ASP A 73 4.30 -16.47 18.45
C ASP A 73 3.93 -15.60 17.24
N TRP A 74 4.64 -15.73 16.11
CA TRP A 74 4.27 -15.04 14.86
C TRP A 74 2.88 -15.42 14.38
N LYS A 75 2.59 -16.72 14.41
CA LYS A 75 1.28 -17.24 14.01
C LYS A 75 0.21 -16.74 14.97
N ASP A 76 0.40 -16.94 16.26
CA ASP A 76 -0.58 -16.61 17.30
C ASP A 76 -0.90 -15.10 17.27
N ASN A 77 0.09 -14.23 17.21
CA ASN A 77 -0.09 -12.77 17.12
C ASN A 77 -0.81 -12.33 15.84
N CYS A 78 -0.48 -12.94 14.69
CA CYS A 78 -1.15 -12.64 13.44
C CYS A 78 -2.60 -13.14 13.41
N GLU A 79 -2.87 -14.31 13.97
CA GLU A 79 -4.21 -14.90 14.03
C GLU A 79 -5.13 -14.16 15.00
N GLU A 80 -4.60 -13.63 16.08
CA GLU A 80 -5.38 -12.86 17.05
C GLU A 80 -5.89 -11.55 16.46
N GLU A 81 -5.03 -10.77 15.79
CA GLU A 81 -5.36 -9.42 15.36
C GLU A 81 -5.70 -9.29 13.87
N ARG A 82 -5.26 -10.22 13.02
CA ARG A 82 -5.55 -10.24 11.56
C ARG A 82 -5.37 -8.88 10.89
N LEU A 83 -4.27 -8.17 11.15
CA LEU A 83 -4.07 -6.80 10.71
C LEU A 83 -4.12 -6.65 9.20
N LEU A 84 -4.90 -5.69 8.73
CA LEU A 84 -4.93 -5.23 7.35
C LEU A 84 -4.36 -3.82 7.24
N GLY A 85 -3.89 -3.50 6.04
CA GLY A 85 -3.46 -2.16 5.66
C GLY A 85 -4.01 -1.80 4.29
N VAL A 86 -5.31 -1.54 4.20
CA VAL A 86 -5.95 -1.02 2.99
C VAL A 86 -5.57 0.44 2.83
N SER A 87 -4.86 0.76 1.74
CA SER A 87 -4.37 2.11 1.45
C SER A 87 -4.76 2.57 0.05
N PHE A 88 -4.48 3.84 -0.26
CA PHE A 88 -4.72 4.43 -1.56
C PHE A 88 -3.42 4.90 -2.22
N THR A 89 -3.35 4.78 -3.55
CA THR A 89 -2.35 5.46 -4.40
C THR A 89 -3.05 6.22 -5.51
N GLY A 90 -2.42 7.27 -6.05
CA GLY A 90 -3.06 8.13 -7.04
C GLY A 90 -3.99 9.20 -6.44
N ILE A 91 -3.85 9.50 -5.16
CA ILE A 91 -4.73 10.43 -4.43
C ILE A 91 -4.77 11.80 -5.11
N TYR A 92 -3.63 12.33 -5.53
CA TYR A 92 -3.54 13.64 -6.16
C TYR A 92 -3.99 13.69 -7.62
N ASP A 93 -4.18 12.53 -8.25
CA ASP A 93 -4.73 12.45 -9.62
C ASP A 93 -6.27 12.61 -9.64
N ASN A 94 -6.93 12.58 -8.47
CA ASN A 94 -8.37 12.69 -8.31
C ASN A 94 -8.76 13.96 -7.53
N ARG A 95 -9.77 14.70 -7.99
CA ARG A 95 -10.20 15.97 -7.38
C ARG A 95 -10.81 15.80 -6.00
N LEU A 96 -11.63 14.74 -5.82
CA LEU A 96 -12.27 14.42 -4.54
C LEU A 96 -11.21 14.00 -3.51
N MET A 97 -10.37 13.03 -3.86
CA MET A 97 -9.40 12.45 -2.95
C MET A 97 -8.23 13.39 -2.62
N SER A 98 -7.87 14.32 -3.52
CA SER A 98 -6.86 15.38 -3.24
C SER A 98 -7.37 16.53 -2.39
N GLY A 99 -8.66 16.54 -2.02
CA GLY A 99 -9.26 17.61 -1.24
C GLY A 99 -9.56 18.90 -2.04
N LYS A 100 -9.38 18.91 -3.36
CA LYS A 100 -9.69 20.08 -4.22
C LYS A 100 -11.18 20.42 -4.25
N GLU A 101 -12.05 19.50 -3.84
CA GLU A 101 -13.48 19.71 -3.69
C GLU A 101 -13.90 20.12 -2.26
N GLY A 102 -12.93 20.42 -1.40
CA GLY A 102 -13.11 20.86 -0.03
C GLY A 102 -12.83 19.78 1.01
N MET A 103 -12.17 20.17 2.10
CA MET A 103 -11.81 19.27 3.19
C MET A 103 -12.99 18.60 3.90
N PRO A 104 -14.14 19.25 4.11
CA PRO A 104 -15.31 18.58 4.69
C PRO A 104 -15.80 17.40 3.83
N LYS A 105 -15.83 17.57 2.50
CA LYS A 105 -16.23 16.52 1.57
C LYS A 105 -15.22 15.36 1.57
N LEU A 106 -13.92 15.66 1.56
CA LEU A 106 -12.86 14.65 1.67
C LEU A 106 -13.00 13.84 2.97
N ARG A 107 -13.16 14.54 4.11
CA ARG A 107 -13.30 13.87 5.42
C ARG A 107 -14.52 12.94 5.45
N TRP A 108 -15.64 13.39 4.94
CA TRP A 108 -16.86 12.59 4.84
C TRP A 108 -16.63 11.35 3.93
N THR A 109 -16.04 11.55 2.75
CA THR A 109 -15.72 10.47 1.80
C THR A 109 -14.81 9.41 2.44
N LEU A 110 -13.72 9.84 3.07
CA LEU A 110 -12.80 8.91 3.75
C LEU A 110 -13.50 8.17 4.90
N GLY A 111 -14.39 8.81 5.62
CA GLY A 111 -15.24 8.18 6.64
C GLY A 111 -16.10 7.06 6.04
N LYS A 112 -16.76 7.33 4.92
CA LYS A 112 -17.59 6.33 4.21
C LYS A 112 -16.76 5.16 3.69
N LEU A 113 -15.61 5.42 3.08
CA LEU A 113 -14.70 4.37 2.60
C LEU A 113 -14.16 3.51 3.74
N LYS A 114 -13.89 4.10 4.91
CA LYS A 114 -13.52 3.36 6.11
C LYS A 114 -14.65 2.45 6.60
N GLU A 115 -15.89 2.94 6.63
CA GLU A 115 -17.09 2.14 6.98
C GLU A 115 -17.24 0.94 6.03
N VAL A 116 -17.04 1.15 4.72
CA VAL A 116 -17.05 0.07 3.72
C VAL A 116 -15.98 -0.98 4.00
N ALA A 117 -14.76 -0.55 4.31
CA ALA A 117 -13.67 -1.48 4.64
C ALA A 117 -13.99 -2.28 5.91
N GLN A 118 -14.47 -1.62 6.97
CA GLN A 118 -14.80 -2.26 8.25
C GLN A 118 -15.93 -3.30 8.09
N SER A 119 -17.02 -2.92 7.44
CA SER A 119 -18.16 -3.84 7.22
C SER A 119 -17.79 -5.01 6.32
N THR A 120 -17.00 -4.78 5.28
CA THR A 120 -16.50 -5.82 4.39
C THR A 120 -15.61 -6.82 5.12
N ASN A 121 -14.67 -6.34 5.94
CA ASN A 121 -13.80 -7.21 6.73
C ASN A 121 -14.61 -8.08 7.71
N LEU A 122 -15.60 -7.49 8.40
CA LEU A 122 -16.44 -8.23 9.35
C LEU A 122 -17.17 -9.38 8.65
N VAL A 123 -17.82 -9.12 7.52
CA VAL A 123 -18.57 -10.15 6.76
C VAL A 123 -17.65 -11.26 6.25
N TRP A 124 -16.46 -10.90 5.76
CA TRP A 124 -15.54 -11.90 5.21
C TRP A 124 -14.77 -12.65 6.27
N ALA A 125 -14.46 -12.04 7.40
CA ALA A 125 -13.89 -12.73 8.56
C ALA A 125 -14.86 -13.81 9.08
N GLU A 126 -16.15 -13.49 9.20
CA GLU A 126 -17.21 -14.46 9.57
C GLU A 126 -17.28 -15.62 8.56
N ARG A 127 -17.30 -15.33 7.26
CA ARG A 127 -17.32 -16.35 6.19
C ARG A 127 -16.11 -17.28 6.22
N LEU A 128 -14.95 -16.78 6.60
CA LEU A 128 -13.70 -17.53 6.68
C LEU A 128 -13.51 -18.23 8.04
N GLY A 129 -14.39 -17.97 9.02
CA GLY A 129 -14.27 -18.50 10.38
C GLY A 129 -13.04 -17.98 11.12
N ILE A 130 -12.62 -16.73 10.86
CA ILE A 130 -11.47 -16.10 11.49
C ILE A 130 -11.86 -14.86 12.28
N ASN A 131 -10.98 -14.37 13.16
CA ASN A 131 -11.21 -13.14 13.88
C ASN A 131 -11.29 -11.93 12.89
N PRO A 132 -12.19 -10.97 13.12
CA PRO A 132 -12.17 -9.72 12.38
C PRO A 132 -10.89 -8.94 12.72
N SER A 133 -10.40 -8.19 11.73
CA SER A 133 -9.14 -7.44 11.85
C SER A 133 -9.25 -6.30 12.86
N LYS A 134 -8.28 -6.19 13.76
CA LYS A 134 -8.21 -5.11 14.77
C LYS A 134 -7.87 -3.74 14.15
N ALA A 135 -7.12 -3.71 13.04
CA ALA A 135 -6.88 -2.52 12.23
C ALA A 135 -7.00 -2.89 10.75
N ILE A 136 -7.57 -2.00 9.94
CA ILE A 136 -7.96 -2.33 8.56
C ILE A 136 -7.37 -1.33 7.55
N THR A 137 -7.33 -0.05 7.87
CA THR A 137 -6.89 1.01 6.95
C THR A 137 -5.57 1.63 7.38
N CYS A 138 -4.74 1.99 6.42
CA CYS A 138 -3.49 2.72 6.67
C CYS A 138 -3.22 3.77 5.60
N CYS A 139 -2.20 4.59 5.82
CA CYS A 139 -1.69 5.55 4.85
C CYS A 139 -0.29 5.10 4.44
N LYS A 140 -0.22 4.21 3.44
CA LYS A 140 1.03 3.63 2.98
C LYS A 140 1.70 4.51 1.93
N PRO A 141 3.03 4.72 2.00
CA PRO A 141 3.79 5.23 0.86
C PRO A 141 3.80 4.18 -0.26
N SER A 142 3.45 4.60 -1.48
CA SER A 142 3.43 3.73 -2.65
C SER A 142 4.66 3.99 -3.51
N GLY A 143 5.46 2.96 -3.74
CA GLY A 143 6.64 3.02 -4.62
C GLY A 143 6.34 2.39 -5.98
N THR A 144 6.68 1.10 -6.10
CA THR A 144 6.57 0.35 -7.36
C THR A 144 5.13 0.27 -7.88
N THR A 145 4.13 0.05 -7.01
CA THR A 145 2.73 -0.07 -7.41
C THR A 145 2.24 1.19 -8.14
N SER A 146 2.56 2.38 -7.63
CA SER A 146 2.18 3.64 -8.29
C SER A 146 2.84 3.80 -9.66
N CYS A 147 4.09 3.32 -9.82
CA CYS A 147 4.78 3.34 -11.10
C CYS A 147 4.10 2.41 -12.12
N VAL A 148 3.81 1.17 -11.74
CA VAL A 148 3.11 0.20 -12.59
C VAL A 148 1.71 0.69 -12.94
N ALA A 149 1.01 1.28 -11.99
CA ALA A 149 -0.34 1.83 -12.19
C ALA A 149 -0.35 3.16 -12.95
N GLY A 150 0.79 3.84 -13.15
CA GLY A 150 0.89 5.15 -13.80
C GLY A 150 0.19 6.27 -13.02
N THR A 151 0.25 6.24 -11.69
CA THR A 151 -0.42 7.22 -10.80
C THR A 151 0.57 8.03 -9.98
N SER A 152 0.08 9.07 -9.31
CA SER A 152 0.82 9.72 -8.22
C SER A 152 1.07 8.73 -7.08
N SER A 153 2.20 8.88 -6.38
CA SER A 153 2.66 7.93 -5.37
C SER A 153 1.94 8.12 -4.03
N GLY A 154 1.06 7.18 -3.67
CA GLY A 154 0.34 7.20 -2.41
C GLY A 154 -0.40 8.52 -2.20
N MET A 155 -0.07 9.23 -1.10
CA MET A 155 -0.60 10.54 -0.75
C MET A 155 0.27 11.71 -1.27
N HIS A 156 1.31 11.44 -2.06
CA HIS A 156 2.20 12.49 -2.56
C HIS A 156 1.71 13.04 -3.90
N PRO A 157 1.89 14.34 -4.16
CA PRO A 157 1.64 14.90 -5.49
C PRO A 157 2.69 14.40 -6.49
N ARG A 158 2.41 14.53 -7.78
CA ARG A 158 3.44 14.35 -8.82
C ARG A 158 4.49 15.45 -8.67
N TYR A 159 5.74 15.11 -9.02
CA TYR A 159 6.86 16.07 -8.97
C TYR A 159 6.62 17.30 -9.86
N SER A 160 6.12 17.06 -11.07
CA SER A 160 5.79 18.09 -12.06
C SER A 160 4.69 17.57 -12.99
N MET A 161 4.12 18.47 -13.83
CA MET A 161 3.18 18.10 -14.88
C MET A 161 3.84 17.17 -15.90
N TYR A 162 5.08 17.46 -16.25
CA TYR A 162 5.95 16.64 -17.11
C TYR A 162 7.32 16.52 -16.46
N TYR A 163 7.90 15.33 -16.44
CA TYR A 163 9.25 15.09 -15.93
C TYR A 163 9.85 13.82 -16.52
N ILE A 164 11.16 13.69 -16.41
CA ILE A 164 11.88 12.47 -16.81
C ILE A 164 12.11 11.61 -15.56
N ARG A 165 11.55 10.43 -15.55
CA ARG A 165 11.87 9.42 -14.54
C ARG A 165 13.10 8.63 -14.98
N ARG A 166 14.10 8.58 -14.12
CA ARG A 166 15.35 7.85 -14.36
C ARG A 166 15.35 6.57 -13.54
N ALA A 167 15.39 5.42 -14.22
CA ALA A 167 15.46 4.09 -13.60
C ALA A 167 16.86 3.51 -13.75
N ARG A 168 17.43 3.01 -12.65
CA ARG A 168 18.71 2.31 -12.63
C ARG A 168 18.50 0.80 -12.75
N ILE A 169 19.21 0.16 -13.69
CA ILE A 169 19.10 -1.28 -13.96
C ILE A 169 20.52 -1.85 -14.02
N ASP A 170 20.71 -3.03 -13.43
CA ASP A 170 21.99 -3.75 -13.54
C ASP A 170 22.23 -4.16 -15.00
N VAL A 171 23.44 -3.96 -15.51
CA VAL A 171 23.77 -4.31 -16.90
C VAL A 171 23.65 -5.80 -17.20
N LYS A 172 23.66 -6.64 -16.17
CA LYS A 172 23.47 -8.10 -16.29
C LYS A 172 22.00 -8.51 -16.29
N ASP A 173 21.08 -7.60 -15.97
CA ASP A 173 19.65 -7.88 -16.02
C ASP A 173 19.22 -8.03 -17.49
N PRO A 174 18.58 -9.14 -17.87
CA PRO A 174 18.09 -9.31 -19.25
C PRO A 174 17.20 -8.20 -19.77
N ILE A 175 16.45 -7.50 -18.88
CA ILE A 175 15.65 -6.35 -19.26
C ILE A 175 16.52 -5.16 -19.70
N CYS A 176 17.74 -5.03 -19.18
CA CYS A 176 18.67 -3.98 -19.56
C CYS A 176 19.02 -4.09 -21.05
N GLN A 177 19.45 -5.28 -21.48
CA GLN A 177 19.79 -5.53 -22.89
C GLN A 177 18.56 -5.36 -23.79
N PHE A 178 17.40 -5.90 -23.36
CA PHE A 178 16.16 -5.73 -24.11
C PHE A 178 15.81 -4.25 -24.36
N MET A 179 15.96 -3.40 -23.36
CA MET A 179 15.68 -1.96 -23.52
C MET A 179 16.71 -1.26 -24.40
N ILE A 180 17.99 -1.65 -24.36
CA ILE A 180 19.02 -1.14 -25.25
C ILE A 180 18.69 -1.50 -26.71
N ASP A 181 18.35 -2.75 -26.96
CA ASP A 181 18.01 -3.27 -28.30
C ASP A 181 16.75 -2.60 -28.90
N HIS A 182 15.91 -2.01 -28.04
CA HIS A 182 14.70 -1.27 -28.44
C HIS A 182 14.87 0.25 -28.38
N ASP A 183 16.10 0.74 -28.35
CA ASP A 183 16.43 2.18 -28.41
C ASP A 183 15.76 3.01 -27.28
N VAL A 184 15.49 2.41 -26.11
CA VAL A 184 15.02 3.18 -24.96
C VAL A 184 16.15 4.15 -24.53
N PRO A 185 15.88 5.46 -24.38
CA PRO A 185 16.90 6.44 -24.02
C PRO A 185 17.65 6.04 -22.75
N HIS A 186 18.96 5.87 -22.85
CA HIS A 186 19.79 5.38 -21.75
C HIS A 186 21.19 5.99 -21.72
N GLU A 187 21.84 5.92 -20.57
CA GLU A 187 23.24 6.30 -20.36
C GLU A 187 23.87 5.46 -19.25
N PRO A 188 25.20 5.27 -19.24
CA PRO A 188 25.88 4.63 -18.12
C PRO A 188 25.74 5.44 -16.83
N CYS A 189 25.62 4.76 -15.68
CA CYS A 189 25.59 5.43 -14.39
C CYS A 189 26.96 6.05 -14.06
N ILE A 190 27.01 7.32 -13.69
CA ILE A 190 28.25 8.05 -13.39
C ILE A 190 29.06 7.35 -12.28
N SER A 191 28.42 6.86 -11.24
CA SER A 191 29.09 6.23 -10.08
C SER A 191 29.50 4.78 -10.32
N THR A 192 28.82 4.07 -11.23
CA THR A 192 29.04 2.63 -11.50
C THR A 192 28.79 2.32 -12.97
N PRO A 193 29.61 2.88 -13.91
CA PRO A 193 29.33 2.81 -15.35
C PRO A 193 29.34 1.39 -15.90
N ASP A 194 30.20 0.50 -15.34
CA ASP A 194 30.34 -0.89 -15.77
C ASP A 194 29.28 -1.85 -15.22
N LYS A 195 28.46 -1.35 -14.28
CA LYS A 195 27.49 -2.21 -13.57
C LYS A 195 26.05 -1.75 -13.71
N THR A 196 25.82 -0.47 -13.99
CA THR A 196 24.49 0.11 -13.94
C THR A 196 24.23 0.99 -15.14
N MET A 197 23.14 0.71 -15.84
CA MET A 197 22.57 1.55 -16.89
C MET A 197 21.41 2.38 -16.33
N ILE A 198 21.27 3.62 -16.79
CA ILE A 198 20.17 4.52 -16.42
C ILE A 198 19.30 4.70 -17.65
N PHE A 199 18.02 4.31 -17.53
CA PHE A 199 17.00 4.53 -18.55
C PHE A 199 16.13 5.73 -18.22
N SER A 200 15.76 6.50 -19.22
CA SER A 200 14.99 7.74 -19.08
C SER A 200 13.60 7.59 -19.68
N PHE A 201 12.57 7.78 -18.85
CA PHE A 201 11.16 7.67 -19.23
C PHE A 201 10.45 9.02 -19.06
N PRO A 202 9.82 9.56 -20.11
CA PRO A 202 8.93 10.71 -19.98
C PRO A 202 7.65 10.31 -19.22
N ILE A 203 7.26 11.13 -18.26
CA ILE A 203 6.06 10.94 -17.43
C ILE A 203 5.20 12.19 -17.56
#